data_0d1964a91821258ed0611e33c4fc8b9e
#
_entry.id   0d1964a91821258ed0611e33c4fc8b9e
#
_cell.length_a   1.000
_cell.length_b   1.000
_cell.length_c   1.000
_cell.angle_alpha   90.00
_cell.angle_beta   90.00
_cell.angle_gamma   90.00
#
_symmetry.space_group_name_H-M   'P 1'
#
loop_
_entity.id
_entity.type
_entity.pdbx_description
1 polymer ?
#
loop_
_entity_poly.entity_id
_entity_poly.type
_entity_poly.pdbx_seq_one_letter_code
_entity_poly.pdbx_strand_id
1 'polypeptide(L)'
;MKLDIKNAFAITGIVACIGMLAAMVLILLYLPPLVSALIDIPDQLGDRNQLGADGRHMILLDSYAMLVLAMGCDALVAWLLVGMIRKREHTKGFGWLIFAIALCCFGEGLLSLLLVLHFQMALFVVCIAFALGLCMLIVRHLLAQAADIKEENEFTI
;
A
#
# COMPACT_ATOMS: atom_id res chain seq x y z
N MET A 1 24.30 25.24 -2.81
CA MET A 1 22.95 24.75 -3.05
C MET A 1 22.49 24.09 -1.75
N LYS A 2 21.74 24.81 -0.91
CA LYS A 2 21.16 24.20 0.33
C LYS A 2 20.04 23.28 -0.16
N LEU A 3 20.28 21.98 -0.14
CA LEU A 3 19.24 20.99 -0.33
C LEU A 3 18.24 21.18 0.80
N ASP A 4 17.05 21.66 0.47
CA ASP A 4 16.00 21.84 1.46
C ASP A 4 15.69 20.44 2.02
N ILE A 5 15.72 20.25 3.33
CA ILE A 5 15.55 18.95 4.00
C ILE A 5 14.28 18.26 3.50
N LYS A 6 13.23 19.04 3.21
CA LYS A 6 11.97 18.54 2.64
C LYS A 6 12.16 17.87 1.27
N ASN A 7 12.96 18.50 0.40
CA ASN A 7 13.25 17.95 -0.93
C ASN A 7 14.13 16.70 -0.84
N ALA A 8 15.10 16.66 0.07
CA ALA A 8 15.91 15.48 0.31
C ALA A 8 15.05 14.28 0.77
N PHE A 9 14.15 14.51 1.71
CA PHE A 9 13.23 13.47 2.20
C PHE A 9 12.31 12.93 1.09
N ALA A 10 11.74 13.81 0.28
CA ALA A 10 10.88 13.41 -0.83
C ALA A 10 11.65 12.64 -1.92
N ILE A 11 12.88 13.05 -2.25
CA ILE A 11 13.73 12.33 -3.21
C ILE A 11 14.07 10.94 -2.69
N THR A 12 14.46 10.81 -1.42
CA THR A 12 14.72 9.52 -0.80
C THR A 12 13.49 8.61 -0.82
N GLY A 13 12.31 9.16 -0.54
CA GLY A 13 11.05 8.44 -0.63
C GLY A 13 10.75 7.94 -2.05
N ILE A 14 10.98 8.76 -3.08
CA ILE A 14 10.77 8.34 -4.47
C ILE A 14 11.73 7.21 -4.85
N VAL A 15 13.00 7.29 -4.46
CA VAL A 15 13.98 6.23 -4.72
C VAL A 15 13.56 4.93 -4.03
N ALA A 16 13.04 5.02 -2.81
CA ALA A 16 12.52 3.86 -2.08
C ALA A 16 11.30 3.24 -2.81
N CYS A 17 10.34 4.05 -3.28
CA CYS A 17 9.19 3.58 -4.05
C CYS A 17 9.63 2.88 -5.35
N ILE A 18 10.60 3.43 -6.08
CA ILE A 18 11.14 2.79 -7.29
C ILE A 18 11.76 1.43 -6.95
N GLY A 19 12.51 1.34 -5.85
CA GLY A 19 13.09 0.09 -5.38
C GLY A 19 12.04 -0.95 -5.00
N MET A 20 10.97 -0.53 -4.31
CA MET A 20 9.85 -1.39 -3.95
C MET A 20 9.09 -1.88 -5.19
N LEU A 21 8.79 -0.99 -6.15
CA LEU A 21 8.17 -1.38 -7.42
C LEU A 21 9.00 -2.42 -8.18
N ALA A 22 10.32 -2.22 -8.25
CA ALA A 22 11.22 -3.20 -8.88
C ALA A 22 11.18 -4.57 -8.16
N ALA A 23 11.19 -4.57 -6.82
CA ALA A 23 11.07 -5.78 -6.04
C ALA A 23 9.72 -6.48 -6.26
N MET A 24 8.61 -5.73 -6.31
CA MET A 24 7.28 -6.26 -6.57
C MET A 24 7.17 -6.90 -7.96
N VAL A 25 7.79 -6.29 -8.98
CA VAL A 25 7.86 -6.87 -10.34
C VAL A 25 8.63 -8.20 -10.32
N LEU A 26 9.74 -8.27 -9.58
CA LEU A 26 10.46 -9.54 -9.43
C LEU A 26 9.60 -10.60 -8.72
N ILE A 27 8.91 -10.23 -7.65
CA ILE A 27 8.00 -11.15 -6.96
C ILE A 27 6.89 -11.61 -7.91
N LEU A 28 6.34 -10.72 -8.74
CA LEU A 28 5.31 -11.08 -9.73
C LEU A 28 5.78 -12.15 -10.69
N LEU A 29 7.03 -12.08 -11.16
CA LEU A 29 7.62 -13.06 -12.06
C LEU A 29 7.86 -14.41 -11.39
N TYR A 30 8.17 -14.42 -10.10
CA TYR A 30 8.46 -15.63 -9.33
C TYR A 30 7.28 -16.13 -8.49
N LEU A 31 6.11 -15.47 -8.58
CA LEU A 31 4.94 -15.79 -7.76
C LEU A 31 4.45 -17.23 -7.94
N PRO A 32 4.32 -17.80 -9.17
CA PRO A 32 3.83 -19.17 -9.34
C PRO A 32 4.72 -20.22 -8.65
N PRO A 33 6.05 -20.23 -8.84
CA PRO A 33 6.91 -21.19 -8.14
C PRO A 33 6.99 -20.93 -6.64
N LEU A 34 6.88 -19.65 -6.19
CA LEU A 34 6.86 -19.32 -4.79
C LEU A 34 5.62 -19.85 -4.08
N VAL A 35 4.44 -19.66 -4.67
CA VAL A 35 3.16 -20.14 -4.13
C VAL A 35 3.14 -21.68 -4.11
N SER A 36 3.63 -22.35 -5.16
CA SER A 36 3.71 -23.79 -5.17
C SER A 36 4.65 -24.32 -4.08
N ALA A 37 5.83 -23.73 -3.92
CA ALA A 37 6.76 -24.09 -2.86
C ALA A 37 6.17 -23.88 -1.46
N LEU A 38 5.38 -22.82 -1.26
CA LEU A 38 4.76 -22.51 0.03
C LEU A 38 3.62 -23.51 0.37
N ILE A 39 2.86 -23.94 -0.64
CA ILE A 39 1.78 -24.92 -0.48
C ILE A 39 2.35 -26.33 -0.23
N ASP A 40 3.51 -26.65 -0.77
CA ASP A 40 4.14 -27.96 -0.65
C ASP A 40 4.91 -28.15 0.67
N ILE A 41 4.96 -27.13 1.58
CA ILE A 41 5.54 -27.24 2.93
C ILE A 41 4.52 -27.93 3.86
N PRO A 42 4.77 -29.18 4.30
CA PRO A 42 3.79 -29.97 5.03
C PRO A 42 3.41 -29.41 6.41
N ASP A 43 4.36 -28.78 7.09
CA ASP A 43 4.24 -28.38 8.51
C ASP A 43 3.50 -27.07 8.75
N GLN A 44 3.30 -26.26 7.71
CA GLN A 44 2.66 -24.93 7.89
C GLN A 44 1.15 -24.93 7.62
N LEU A 45 0.64 -25.91 6.91
CA LEU A 45 -0.76 -25.99 6.47
C LEU A 45 -1.59 -27.03 7.21
N GLY A 46 -1.01 -27.76 8.18
CA GLY A 46 -1.69 -28.88 8.84
C GLY A 46 -2.16 -29.91 7.81
N ASP A 47 -3.12 -30.75 8.16
CA ASP A 47 -3.67 -31.84 7.35
C ASP A 47 -4.36 -31.41 6.03
N ARG A 48 -4.05 -30.19 5.55
CA ARG A 48 -4.60 -29.58 4.31
C ARG A 48 -3.87 -29.96 3.02
N ASN A 49 -3.17 -31.07 3.00
CA ASN A 49 -2.62 -31.71 1.77
C ASN A 49 -3.68 -32.03 0.70
N GLN A 50 -4.93 -31.55 0.91
CA GLN A 50 -6.06 -31.71 0.00
C GLN A 50 -6.55 -30.39 -0.61
N LEU A 51 -5.72 -29.34 -0.69
CA LEU A 51 -6.10 -28.22 -1.54
C LEU A 51 -6.14 -28.75 -2.99
N GLY A 52 -7.33 -29.00 -3.51
CA GLY A 52 -7.54 -29.36 -4.89
C GLY A 52 -6.97 -28.29 -5.83
N ALA A 53 -6.84 -28.61 -7.10
CA ALA A 53 -6.34 -27.67 -8.11
C ALA A 53 -7.03 -26.30 -8.04
N ASP A 54 -8.32 -26.27 -7.75
CA ASP A 54 -9.12 -25.06 -7.61
C ASP A 54 -8.66 -24.16 -6.44
N GLY A 55 -8.29 -24.74 -5.31
CA GLY A 55 -7.78 -23.99 -4.16
C GLY A 55 -6.41 -23.34 -4.43
N ARG A 56 -5.54 -24.02 -5.16
CA ARG A 56 -4.23 -23.48 -5.58
C ARG A 56 -4.42 -22.29 -6.54
N HIS A 57 -5.34 -22.39 -7.49
CA HIS A 57 -5.66 -21.31 -8.42
C HIS A 57 -6.24 -20.09 -7.69
N MET A 58 -7.08 -20.28 -6.68
CA MET A 58 -7.64 -19.20 -5.87
C MET A 58 -6.57 -18.46 -5.10
N ILE A 59 -5.66 -19.16 -4.43
CA ILE A 59 -4.55 -18.55 -3.68
C ILE A 59 -3.64 -17.77 -4.64
N LEU A 60 -3.34 -18.32 -5.81
CA LEU A 60 -2.51 -17.66 -6.81
C LEU A 60 -3.17 -16.37 -7.32
N LEU A 61 -4.46 -16.44 -7.65
CA LEU A 61 -5.22 -15.29 -8.14
C LEU A 61 -5.28 -14.17 -7.08
N ASP A 62 -5.56 -14.51 -5.84
CA ASP A 62 -5.62 -13.57 -4.73
C ASP A 62 -4.26 -12.92 -4.47
N SER A 63 -3.18 -13.71 -4.52
CA SER A 63 -1.81 -13.20 -4.40
C SER A 63 -1.45 -12.23 -5.54
N TYR A 64 -1.87 -12.50 -6.77
CA TYR A 64 -1.70 -11.57 -7.89
C TYR A 64 -2.50 -10.27 -7.67
N ALA A 65 -3.74 -10.37 -7.22
CA ALA A 65 -4.59 -9.21 -6.97
C ALA A 65 -3.99 -8.31 -5.89
N MET A 66 -3.50 -8.89 -4.79
CA MET A 66 -2.80 -8.16 -3.73
C MET A 66 -1.55 -7.44 -4.26
N LEU A 67 -0.73 -8.15 -5.05
CA LEU A 67 0.51 -7.56 -5.56
C LEU A 67 0.24 -6.39 -6.52
N VAL A 68 -0.76 -6.51 -7.39
CA VAL A 68 -1.19 -5.43 -8.29
C VAL A 68 -1.70 -4.23 -7.49
N LEU A 69 -2.47 -4.47 -6.43
CA LEU A 69 -2.99 -3.41 -5.58
C LEU A 69 -1.87 -2.70 -4.82
N ALA A 70 -0.89 -3.45 -4.28
CA ALA A 70 0.30 -2.91 -3.63
C ALA A 70 1.14 -2.04 -4.58
N MET A 71 1.35 -2.50 -5.82
CA MET A 71 2.03 -1.71 -6.87
C MET A 71 1.26 -0.42 -7.16
N GLY A 72 -0.06 -0.47 -7.23
CA GLY A 72 -0.92 0.72 -7.40
C GLY A 72 -0.78 1.70 -6.25
N CYS A 73 -0.78 1.20 -5.02
CA CYS A 73 -0.58 2.00 -3.81
C CYS A 73 0.79 2.70 -3.82
N ASP A 74 1.86 1.97 -4.13
CA ASP A 74 3.21 2.51 -4.18
C ASP A 74 3.37 3.58 -5.27
N ALA A 75 2.76 3.38 -6.43
CA ALA A 75 2.72 4.38 -7.50
C ALA A 75 1.99 5.67 -7.07
N LEU A 76 0.88 5.56 -6.32
CA LEU A 76 0.18 6.71 -5.76
C LEU A 76 1.02 7.47 -4.73
N VAL A 77 1.76 6.75 -3.88
CA VAL A 77 2.70 7.35 -2.92
C VAL A 77 3.82 8.09 -3.66
N ALA A 78 4.43 7.48 -4.67
CA ALA A 78 5.44 8.12 -5.49
C ALA A 78 4.91 9.40 -6.16
N TRP A 79 3.69 9.35 -6.70
CA TRP A 79 3.02 10.51 -7.28
C TRP A 79 2.80 11.64 -6.28
N LEU A 80 2.39 11.31 -5.06
CA LEU A 80 2.21 12.26 -3.96
C LEU A 80 3.55 12.95 -3.62
N LEU A 81 4.65 12.17 -3.51
CA LEU A 81 5.98 12.69 -3.22
C LEU A 81 6.49 13.63 -4.34
N VAL A 82 6.27 13.28 -5.61
CA VAL A 82 6.59 14.16 -6.75
C VAL A 82 5.79 15.45 -6.68
N GLY A 83 4.50 15.38 -6.31
CA GLY A 83 3.66 16.55 -6.12
C GLY A 83 4.18 17.50 -5.03
N MET A 84 4.71 16.95 -3.93
CA MET A 84 5.33 17.72 -2.85
C MET A 84 6.58 18.49 -3.35
N ILE A 85 7.42 17.87 -4.18
CA ILE A 85 8.61 18.54 -4.74
C ILE A 85 8.22 19.67 -5.69
N ARG A 86 7.18 19.47 -6.49
CA ARG A 86 6.71 20.46 -7.47
C ARG A 86 5.99 21.67 -6.85
N LYS A 87 5.91 21.76 -5.51
CA LYS A 87 5.23 22.86 -4.79
C LYS A 87 3.84 23.19 -5.36
N ARG A 88 3.12 22.20 -5.83
CA ARG A 88 1.73 22.39 -6.24
C ARG A 88 0.88 22.60 -4.99
N GLU A 89 0.53 23.85 -4.71
CA GLU A 89 -0.29 24.28 -3.57
C GLU A 89 -1.76 23.82 -3.64
N HIS A 90 -2.08 22.84 -4.43
CA HIS A 90 -3.45 22.35 -4.54
C HIS A 90 -3.73 21.30 -3.44
N THR A 91 -3.96 21.79 -2.22
CA THR A 91 -4.38 20.99 -1.05
C THR A 91 -5.55 20.04 -1.35
N LYS A 92 -6.48 20.42 -2.21
CA LYS A 92 -7.61 19.58 -2.63
C LYS A 92 -7.17 18.31 -3.39
N GLY A 93 -6.17 18.41 -4.25
CA GLY A 93 -5.63 17.26 -4.99
C GLY A 93 -4.89 16.26 -4.10
N PHE A 94 -4.16 16.74 -3.09
CA PHE A 94 -3.47 15.87 -2.12
C PHE A 94 -4.45 15.08 -1.26
N GLY A 95 -5.54 15.69 -0.82
CA GLY A 95 -6.56 15.01 -0.03
C GLY A 95 -7.19 13.81 -0.76
N TRP A 96 -7.41 13.92 -2.08
CA TRP A 96 -7.91 12.82 -2.90
C TRP A 96 -6.88 11.69 -3.05
N LEU A 97 -5.61 12.03 -3.27
CA LEU A 97 -4.53 11.05 -3.38
C LEU A 97 -4.36 10.24 -2.09
N ILE A 98 -4.36 10.91 -0.94
CA ILE A 98 -4.27 10.24 0.37
C ILE A 98 -5.48 9.32 0.58
N PHE A 99 -6.67 9.75 0.16
CA PHE A 99 -7.86 8.91 0.22
C PHE A 99 -7.76 7.67 -0.68
N ALA A 100 -7.23 7.83 -1.89
CA ALA A 100 -7.01 6.70 -2.80
C ALA A 100 -6.01 5.69 -2.23
N ILE A 101 -4.92 6.17 -1.60
CA ILE A 101 -3.96 5.31 -0.90
C ILE A 101 -4.65 4.56 0.25
N ALA A 102 -5.47 5.24 1.06
CA ALA A 102 -6.22 4.58 2.13
C ALA A 102 -7.14 3.48 1.60
N LEU A 103 -7.84 3.72 0.49
CA LEU A 103 -8.69 2.71 -0.16
C LEU A 103 -7.88 1.51 -0.66
N CYS A 104 -6.70 1.73 -1.23
CA CYS A 104 -5.80 0.63 -1.62
C CYS A 104 -5.39 -0.21 -0.40
N CYS A 105 -4.99 0.43 0.71
CA CYS A 105 -4.65 -0.28 1.95
C CYS A 105 -5.81 -1.11 2.50
N PHE A 106 -7.03 -0.57 2.50
CA PHE A 106 -8.21 -1.34 2.91
C PHE A 106 -8.50 -2.50 1.95
N GLY A 107 -8.33 -2.29 0.65
CA GLY A 107 -8.45 -3.34 -0.37
C GLY A 107 -7.47 -4.48 -0.13
N GLU A 108 -6.20 -4.17 0.13
CA GLU A 108 -5.17 -5.15 0.52
C GLU A 108 -5.55 -5.91 1.79
N GLY A 109 -6.06 -5.20 2.80
CA GLY A 109 -6.54 -5.81 4.04
C GLY A 109 -7.68 -6.80 3.79
N LEU A 110 -8.64 -6.46 2.92
CA LEU A 110 -9.75 -7.34 2.58
C LEU A 110 -9.29 -8.58 1.78
N LEU A 111 -8.40 -8.42 0.79
CA LEU A 111 -7.82 -9.53 0.05
C LEU A 111 -7.00 -10.43 0.96
N SER A 112 -6.15 -9.84 1.84
CA SER A 112 -5.38 -10.60 2.81
C SER A 112 -6.26 -11.41 3.77
N LEU A 113 -7.48 -10.94 4.06
CA LEU A 113 -8.44 -11.66 4.91
C LEU A 113 -8.85 -13.01 4.28
N LEU A 114 -8.96 -13.07 2.96
CA LEU A 114 -9.23 -14.33 2.25
C LEU A 114 -8.05 -15.31 2.40
N LEU A 115 -6.81 -14.79 2.38
CA LEU A 115 -5.61 -15.59 2.59
C LEU A 115 -5.44 -16.08 4.04
N VAL A 116 -6.02 -15.42 5.04
CA VAL A 116 -5.98 -15.86 6.45
C VAL A 116 -6.56 -17.27 6.62
N LEU A 117 -7.56 -17.62 5.80
CA LEU A 117 -8.16 -18.96 5.80
C LEU A 117 -7.14 -20.05 5.43
N HIS A 118 -6.10 -19.69 4.72
CA HIS A 118 -5.05 -20.60 4.25
C HIS A 118 -3.72 -20.39 4.99
N PHE A 119 -3.40 -19.13 5.33
CA PHE A 119 -2.13 -18.76 5.97
C PHE A 119 -2.38 -17.85 7.17
N GLN A 120 -2.15 -18.33 8.38
CA GLN A 120 -2.34 -17.54 9.61
C GLN A 120 -1.48 -16.25 9.64
N MET A 121 -0.29 -16.29 9.01
CA MET A 121 0.58 -15.12 8.90
C MET A 121 -0.04 -13.97 8.11
N ALA A 122 -1.02 -14.24 7.24
CA ALA A 122 -1.76 -13.20 6.52
C ALA A 122 -2.54 -12.28 7.48
N LEU A 123 -2.86 -12.74 8.70
CA LEU A 123 -3.50 -11.89 9.72
C LEU A 123 -2.66 -10.66 10.07
N PHE A 124 -1.34 -10.78 10.12
CA PHE A 124 -0.45 -9.64 10.35
C PHE A 124 -0.56 -8.62 9.21
N VAL A 125 -0.63 -9.08 7.97
CA VAL A 125 -0.79 -8.21 6.79
C VAL A 125 -2.12 -7.47 6.88
N VAL A 126 -3.21 -8.16 7.25
CA VAL A 126 -4.54 -7.56 7.48
C VAL A 126 -4.43 -6.42 8.50
N CYS A 127 -3.86 -6.70 9.67
CA CYS A 127 -3.74 -5.70 10.74
C CYS A 127 -2.91 -4.49 10.29
N ILE A 128 -1.79 -4.70 9.61
CA ILE A 128 -0.93 -3.64 9.13
C ILE A 128 -1.64 -2.81 8.06
N ALA A 129 -2.29 -3.44 7.09
CA ALA A 129 -3.00 -2.76 6.01
C ALA A 129 -4.13 -1.88 6.54
N PHE A 130 -4.96 -2.40 7.46
CA PHE A 130 -6.01 -1.62 8.10
C PHE A 130 -5.45 -0.46 8.94
N ALA A 131 -4.39 -0.68 9.71
CA ALA A 131 -3.75 0.37 10.50
C ALA A 131 -3.20 1.49 9.60
N LEU A 132 -2.53 1.15 8.50
CA LEU A 132 -2.02 2.12 7.53
C LEU A 132 -3.18 2.89 6.87
N GLY A 133 -4.24 2.21 6.45
CA GLY A 133 -5.42 2.85 5.89
C GLY A 133 -6.05 3.87 6.85
N LEU A 134 -6.20 3.52 8.12
CA LEU A 134 -6.69 4.43 9.17
C LEU A 134 -5.75 5.61 9.38
N CYS A 135 -4.43 5.38 9.44
CA CYS A 135 -3.44 6.45 9.55
C CYS A 135 -3.56 7.43 8.38
N MET A 136 -3.74 6.95 7.15
CA MET A 136 -3.92 7.83 5.99
C MET A 136 -5.19 8.67 6.06
N LEU A 137 -6.30 8.10 6.56
CA LEU A 137 -7.53 8.87 6.78
C LEU A 137 -7.35 9.96 7.84
N ILE A 138 -6.64 9.68 8.93
CA ILE A 138 -6.31 10.66 9.96
C ILE A 138 -5.46 11.79 9.38
N VAL A 139 -4.41 11.46 8.62
CA VAL A 139 -3.56 12.46 7.94
C VAL A 139 -4.38 13.35 7.02
N ARG A 140 -5.29 12.76 6.23
CA ARG A 140 -6.21 13.51 5.37
C ARG A 140 -7.06 14.49 6.18
N HIS A 141 -7.62 14.04 7.30
CA HIS A 141 -8.46 14.88 8.16
C HIS A 141 -7.67 16.05 8.77
N LEU A 142 -6.46 15.78 9.27
CA LEU A 142 -5.57 16.81 9.80
C LEU A 142 -5.17 17.86 8.74
N LEU A 143 -4.90 17.41 7.51
CA LEU A 143 -4.59 18.33 6.41
C LEU A 143 -5.79 19.19 6.02
N ALA A 144 -7.02 18.65 6.07
CA ALA A 144 -8.22 19.43 5.83
C ALA A 144 -8.40 20.51 6.90
N GLN A 145 -8.28 20.15 8.18
CA GLN A 145 -8.35 21.12 9.29
C GLN A 145 -7.27 22.20 9.19
N ALA A 146 -6.04 21.82 8.84
CA ALA A 146 -4.95 22.80 8.67
C ALA A 146 -5.22 23.77 7.51
N ALA A 147 -5.89 23.32 6.45
CA ALA A 147 -6.28 24.18 5.34
C ALA A 147 -7.38 25.17 5.76
N ASP A 148 -8.39 24.71 6.52
CA ASP A 148 -9.48 25.54 7.01
C ASP A 148 -8.95 26.66 7.95
N ILE A 149 -8.04 26.31 8.88
CA ILE A 149 -7.41 27.28 9.80
C ILE A 149 -6.58 28.32 9.01
N LYS A 150 -5.90 27.89 7.95
CA LYS A 150 -5.14 28.82 7.13
C LYS A 150 -6.05 29.81 6.41
N GLU A 151 -7.17 29.33 5.86
CA GLU A 151 -8.17 30.15 5.18
C GLU A 151 -8.79 31.18 6.15
N GLU A 152 -9.17 30.77 7.36
CA GLU A 152 -9.69 31.68 8.41
C GLU A 152 -8.69 32.77 8.79
N ASN A 153 -7.39 32.43 8.90
CA ASN A 153 -6.36 33.41 9.22
C ASN A 153 -6.09 34.42 8.09
N GLU A 154 -6.25 34.02 6.83
CA GLU A 154 -6.10 34.94 5.68
C GLU A 154 -7.26 35.94 5.57
N PHE A 155 -8.45 35.62 6.10
CA PHE A 155 -9.59 36.54 6.14
C PHE A 155 -9.59 37.48 7.37
N THR A 156 -8.70 37.28 8.32
CA THR A 156 -8.68 38.07 9.59
C THR A 156 -7.66 39.22 9.57
N ILE A 157 -6.93 39.41 8.48
CA ILE A 157 -6.01 40.51 8.22
C ILE A 157 -6.59 41.48 7.20
#